data_d17f8dd975e225765b479a9a4da64801
#
_entry.id   d17f8dd975e225765b479a9a4da64801
#
_cell.length_a   1.000
_cell.length_b   1.000
_cell.length_c   1.000
_cell.angle_alpha   90.00
_cell.angle_beta   90.00
_cell.angle_gamma   90.00
#
_symmetry.space_group_name_H-M   'P 1'
#
loop_
_entity.id
_entity.type
_entity.pdbx_description
1 polymer ?
#
loop_
_entity_poly.entity_id
_entity_poly.type
_entity_poly.pdbx_seq_one_letter_code
_entity_poly.pdbx_strand_id
1 'polypeptide(L)'
;MKKIYIITGANGFLGNNIIRNLEQNSENEIRALVLPTGITKSLENLNCKIYYGDVTQKDTLTTIFENIKDKEVYVIHCAAAVYIKTAYNPSVYDVNVNGTKNIIDKVLETKSKLIYISSVHAITEKLNHELIT
;
A
#
# COMPACT_ATOMS: atom_id res chain seq x y z
N MET A 1 -8.52 -21.82 3.71
CA MET A 1 -7.17 -21.24 3.57
C MET A 1 -7.17 -19.85 4.18
N LYS A 2 -6.22 -19.59 5.06
CA LYS A 2 -6.10 -18.27 5.69
C LYS A 2 -5.61 -17.24 4.68
N LYS A 3 -6.18 -16.06 4.70
CA LYS A 3 -5.79 -14.98 3.83
C LYS A 3 -4.91 -13.98 4.57
N ILE A 4 -3.86 -13.53 3.90
CA ILE A 4 -2.98 -12.47 4.40
C ILE A 4 -3.21 -11.25 3.54
N TYR A 5 -3.49 -10.12 4.18
CA TYR A 5 -3.62 -8.83 3.52
C TYR A 5 -2.45 -7.95 3.94
N ILE A 6 -1.65 -7.54 2.97
CA ILE A 6 -0.54 -6.62 3.19
C ILE A 6 -0.99 -5.25 2.68
N ILE A 7 -1.05 -4.28 3.58
CA ILE A 7 -1.56 -2.95 3.28
C ILE A 7 -0.41 -1.95 3.36
N THR A 8 -0.04 -1.34 2.25
CA THR A 8 0.93 -0.24 2.26
C THR A 8 0.20 1.06 2.53
N GLY A 9 0.87 2.04 3.12
CA GLY A 9 0.22 3.29 3.50
C GLY A 9 -0.87 3.08 4.53
N ALA A 10 -0.68 2.13 5.42
CA ALA A 10 -1.71 1.63 6.32
C ALA A 10 -2.21 2.66 7.33
N ASN A 11 -1.36 3.62 7.70
CA ASN A 11 -1.73 4.69 8.63
C ASN A 11 -2.37 5.90 7.93
N GLY A 12 -2.49 5.86 6.61
CA GLY A 12 -3.23 6.87 5.86
C GLY A 12 -4.75 6.64 5.93
N PHE A 13 -5.52 7.60 5.44
CA PHE A 13 -6.97 7.54 5.50
C PHE A 13 -7.54 6.28 4.85
N LEU A 14 -7.16 6.02 3.62
CA LEU A 14 -7.70 4.87 2.88
C LEU A 14 -7.20 3.54 3.45
N GLY A 15 -5.90 3.43 3.71
CA GLY A 15 -5.33 2.20 4.27
C GLY A 15 -5.94 1.85 5.61
N ASN A 16 -6.13 2.84 6.47
CA ASN A 16 -6.77 2.66 7.76
C ASN A 16 -8.21 2.13 7.63
N ASN A 17 -8.98 2.72 6.72
CA ASN A 17 -10.36 2.29 6.51
C ASN A 17 -10.46 0.88 5.91
N ILE A 18 -9.52 0.51 5.06
CA ILE A 18 -9.46 -0.85 4.51
C ILE A 18 -9.19 -1.84 5.63
N ILE A 19 -8.26 -1.54 6.54
CA ILE A 19 -7.96 -2.42 7.66
C ILE A 19 -9.17 -2.56 8.59
N ARG A 20 -9.90 -1.48 8.83
CA ARG A 20 -11.12 -1.53 9.65
C ARG A 20 -12.17 -2.46 9.08
N ASN A 21 -12.28 -2.52 7.77
CA ASN A 21 -13.18 -3.46 7.11
C ASN A 21 -12.67 -4.91 7.19
N LEU A 22 -11.39 -5.12 6.92
CA LEU A 22 -10.80 -6.46 6.87
C LEU A 22 -10.76 -7.12 8.24
N GLU A 23 -10.58 -6.36 9.31
CA GLU A 23 -10.47 -6.92 10.66
C GLU A 23 -11.78 -7.51 11.17
N GLN A 24 -12.90 -7.18 10.54
CA GLN A 24 -14.20 -7.74 10.92
C GLN A 24 -14.26 -9.25 10.73
N ASN A 25 -13.45 -9.79 9.83
CA ASN A 25 -13.29 -11.23 9.71
C ASN A 25 -12.02 -11.64 10.45
N SER A 26 -12.17 -12.32 11.59
CA SER A 26 -11.06 -12.71 12.44
C SER A 26 -10.08 -13.69 11.79
N GLU A 27 -10.47 -14.33 10.69
CA GLU A 27 -9.59 -15.24 9.94
C GLU A 27 -8.61 -14.49 9.05
N ASN A 28 -8.84 -13.20 8.81
CA ASN A 28 -7.90 -12.40 8.03
C ASN A 28 -6.68 -12.05 8.87
N GLU A 29 -5.50 -12.32 8.32
CA GLU A 29 -4.25 -11.81 8.89
C GLU A 29 -3.91 -10.52 8.18
N ILE A 30 -3.78 -9.43 8.91
CA ILE A 30 -3.55 -8.11 8.35
C ILE A 30 -2.15 -7.65 8.72
N ARG A 31 -1.36 -7.32 7.72
CA ARG A 31 0.01 -6.81 7.89
C ARG A 31 0.04 -5.38 7.36
N ALA A 32 0.25 -4.45 8.26
CA ALA A 32 0.23 -3.01 7.97
C ALA A 32 1.64 -2.49 7.77
N LEU A 33 1.94 -1.94 6.60
CA LEU A 33 3.23 -1.33 6.32
C LEU A 33 3.16 0.17 6.58
N VAL A 34 4.03 0.64 7.44
CA VAL A 34 4.11 2.04 7.86
C VAL A 34 5.57 2.50 7.75
N LEU A 35 5.78 3.75 7.34
CA LEU A 35 7.12 4.32 7.35
C LEU A 35 7.67 4.33 8.78
N PRO A 36 9.00 4.15 8.96
CA PRO A 36 9.60 4.17 10.31
C PRO A 36 9.31 5.43 11.10
N THR A 37 9.09 6.55 10.42
CA THR A 37 8.74 7.83 11.04
C THR A 37 7.24 8.07 11.10
N GLY A 38 6.44 7.10 10.66
CA GLY A 38 4.99 7.25 10.58
C GLY A 38 4.31 7.18 11.93
N ILE A 39 3.16 7.85 12.02
CA ILE A 39 2.32 7.84 13.21
C ILE A 39 1.38 6.64 13.14
N THR A 40 1.42 5.78 14.15
CA THR A 40 0.64 4.54 14.18
C THR A 40 -0.57 4.59 15.10
N LYS A 41 -0.89 5.76 15.65
CA LYS A 41 -1.97 5.91 16.61
C LYS A 41 -3.32 5.41 16.07
N SER A 42 -3.59 5.66 14.81
CA SER A 42 -4.84 5.21 14.17
C SER A 42 -4.95 3.70 14.04
N LEU A 43 -3.85 2.97 14.22
CA LEU A 43 -3.81 1.52 14.10
C LEU A 43 -3.80 0.79 15.45
N GLU A 44 -3.66 1.52 16.56
CA GLU A 44 -3.45 0.93 17.89
C GLU A 44 -4.57 -0.02 18.33
N ASN A 45 -5.81 0.29 17.96
CA ASN A 45 -6.96 -0.51 18.37
C ASN A 45 -7.46 -1.46 17.28
N LEU A 46 -6.70 -1.59 16.21
CA LEU A 46 -7.06 -2.47 15.11
C LEU A 46 -6.31 -3.80 15.18
N ASN A 47 -6.95 -4.86 14.74
CA ASN A 47 -6.35 -6.19 14.74
C ASN A 47 -5.45 -6.35 13.52
N CYS A 48 -4.29 -5.71 13.56
CA CYS A 48 -3.29 -5.80 12.51
C CYS A 48 -1.90 -5.80 13.13
N LYS A 49 -0.96 -6.41 12.41
CA LYS A 49 0.44 -6.40 12.79
C LYS A 49 1.15 -5.30 12.01
N ILE A 50 1.87 -4.45 12.74
CA ILE A 50 2.56 -3.31 12.15
C ILE A 50 3.97 -3.70 11.75
N TYR A 51 4.32 -3.41 10.49
CA TYR A 51 5.66 -3.58 9.95
C TYR A 51 6.17 -2.21 9.50
N TYR A 52 7.40 -1.91 9.84
CA TYR A 52 8.02 -0.65 9.44
C TYR A 52 8.86 -0.87 8.20
N GLY A 53 8.63 -0.07 7.18
CA GLY A 53 9.38 -0.13 5.94
C GLY A 53 9.05 1.03 5.02
N ASP A 54 9.81 1.14 3.96
CA ASP A 54 9.67 2.21 2.96
C ASP A 54 9.59 1.56 1.59
N VAL A 55 8.51 1.83 0.86
CA VAL A 55 8.32 1.24 -0.48
C VAL A 55 9.42 1.64 -1.46
N THR A 56 10.09 2.76 -1.23
CA THR A 56 11.22 3.19 -2.06
C THR A 56 12.50 2.40 -1.78
N GLN A 57 12.52 1.63 -0.69
CA GLN A 57 13.66 0.82 -0.27
C GLN A 57 13.24 -0.66 -0.26
N LYS A 58 13.49 -1.35 -1.36
CA LYS A 58 12.98 -2.70 -1.57
C LYS A 58 13.36 -3.69 -0.46
N ASP A 59 14.57 -3.60 0.07
CA ASP A 59 15.04 -4.49 1.13
C ASP A 59 14.28 -4.33 2.45
N THR A 60 13.66 -3.17 2.69
CA THR A 60 12.82 -2.97 3.88
C THR A 60 11.48 -3.68 3.79
N LEU A 61 11.13 -4.20 2.63
CA LEU A 61 9.85 -4.89 2.39
C LEU A 61 9.93 -6.40 2.66
N THR A 62 11.12 -6.93 2.90
CA THR A 62 11.31 -8.38 3.02
C THR A 62 10.51 -8.98 4.17
N THR A 63 10.53 -8.35 5.32
CA THR A 63 9.91 -8.89 6.55
C THR A 63 8.40 -9.04 6.42
N ILE A 64 7.74 -8.08 5.78
CA ILE A 64 6.28 -8.11 5.67
C ILE A 64 5.80 -9.25 4.75
N PHE A 65 6.69 -9.79 3.90
CA PHE A 65 6.38 -10.92 3.04
C PHE A 65 6.87 -12.27 3.56
N GLU A 66 7.34 -12.32 4.81
CA GLU A 66 7.80 -13.57 5.40
C GLU A 66 6.64 -14.43 5.90
N ASN A 67 6.88 -15.74 5.99
CA ASN A 67 5.91 -16.71 6.55
C ASN A 67 4.56 -16.69 5.82
N ILE A 68 4.62 -16.69 4.49
CA ILE A 68 3.43 -16.66 3.63
C ILE A 68 3.19 -17.99 2.91
N LYS A 69 4.03 -19.01 3.15
CA LYS A 69 3.92 -20.29 2.45
C LYS A 69 2.56 -20.93 2.67
N ASP A 70 1.96 -21.41 1.59
CA ASP A 70 0.65 -22.08 1.59
C ASP A 70 -0.49 -21.18 2.06
N LYS A 71 -0.31 -19.86 1.98
CA LYS A 71 -1.35 -18.88 2.29
C LYS A 71 -1.68 -18.05 1.07
N GLU A 72 -2.92 -17.60 1.03
CA GLU A 72 -3.35 -16.69 -0.03
C GLU A 72 -3.03 -15.26 0.39
N VAL A 73 -2.20 -14.57 -0.41
CA VAL A 73 -1.68 -13.25 -0.06
C VAL A 73 -2.20 -12.21 -1.04
N TYR A 74 -2.77 -11.16 -0.48
CA TYR A 74 -3.23 -9.98 -1.23
C TYR A 74 -2.44 -8.77 -0.77
N VAL A 75 -1.90 -8.01 -1.71
CA VAL A 75 -1.21 -6.76 -1.41
C VAL A 75 -2.11 -5.62 -1.89
N ILE A 76 -2.52 -4.77 -0.97
CA ILE A 76 -3.31 -3.58 -1.28
C ILE A 76 -2.39 -2.38 -1.15
N HIS A 77 -2.03 -1.81 -2.28
CA HIS A 77 -1.02 -0.75 -2.34
C HIS A 77 -1.69 0.63 -2.27
N CYS A 78 -1.66 1.20 -1.07
CA CYS A 78 -2.21 2.53 -0.79
C CYS A 78 -1.11 3.58 -0.59
N ALA A 79 0.15 3.17 -0.47
CA ALA A 79 1.24 4.10 -0.23
C ALA A 79 1.47 4.95 -1.48
N ALA A 80 1.19 6.23 -1.35
CA ALA A 80 1.39 7.19 -2.43
C ALA A 80 1.65 8.55 -1.82
N ALA A 81 2.46 9.34 -2.50
CA ALA A 81 2.66 10.74 -2.14
C ALA A 81 1.81 11.60 -3.06
N VAL A 82 1.12 12.57 -2.48
CA VAL A 82 0.32 13.53 -3.23
C VAL A 82 1.03 14.88 -3.19
N TYR A 83 1.19 15.48 -4.36
CA TYR A 83 1.83 16.79 -4.47
C TYR A 83 0.95 17.68 -5.33
N ILE A 84 0.38 18.70 -4.69
CA ILE A 84 -0.61 19.58 -5.33
C ILE A 84 -0.02 20.78 -6.05
N LYS A 85 1.29 21.00 -5.95
CA LYS A 85 1.95 22.06 -6.72
C LYS A 85 2.27 21.55 -8.13
N THR A 86 2.34 22.47 -9.08
CA THR A 86 2.59 22.15 -10.48
C THR A 86 4.02 21.75 -10.79
N ALA A 87 4.96 22.04 -9.89
CA ALA A 87 6.38 21.72 -10.09
C ALA A 87 6.64 20.24 -9.84
N TYR A 88 7.52 19.65 -10.66
CA TYR A 88 7.97 18.28 -10.47
C TYR A 88 8.67 18.11 -9.14
N ASN A 89 8.32 17.04 -8.41
CA ASN A 89 8.92 16.71 -7.12
C ASN A 89 9.50 15.29 -7.17
N PRO A 90 10.84 15.15 -7.09
CA PRO A 90 11.47 13.83 -7.13
C PRO A 90 11.01 12.87 -6.05
N SER A 91 10.67 13.37 -4.85
CA SER A 91 10.18 12.51 -3.77
C SER A 91 8.84 11.87 -4.10
N VAL A 92 7.94 12.65 -4.72
CA VAL A 92 6.64 12.14 -5.16
C VAL A 92 6.82 11.08 -6.25
N TYR A 93 7.70 11.34 -7.21
CA TYR A 93 8.02 10.38 -8.26
C TYR A 93 8.57 9.09 -7.66
N ASP A 94 9.50 9.19 -6.75
CA ASP A 94 10.16 8.03 -6.13
C ASP A 94 9.13 7.14 -5.42
N VAL A 95 8.26 7.73 -4.61
CA VAL A 95 7.21 6.95 -3.92
C VAL A 95 6.23 6.35 -4.91
N ASN A 96 5.73 7.14 -5.85
CA ASN A 96 4.62 6.71 -6.71
C ASN A 96 5.06 5.77 -7.83
N VAL A 97 6.28 5.92 -8.35
CA VAL A 97 6.80 5.11 -9.44
C VAL A 97 7.71 4.01 -8.92
N ASN A 98 8.81 4.36 -8.25
CA ASN A 98 9.78 3.38 -7.80
C ASN A 98 9.24 2.53 -6.65
N GLY A 99 8.47 3.14 -5.75
CA GLY A 99 7.80 2.42 -4.67
C GLY A 99 6.82 1.38 -5.22
N THR A 100 6.00 1.77 -6.17
CA THR A 100 5.06 0.84 -6.82
C THR A 100 5.79 -0.27 -7.55
N LYS A 101 6.88 0.05 -8.24
CA LYS A 101 7.71 -0.95 -8.92
C LYS A 101 8.26 -1.97 -7.92
N ASN A 102 8.75 -1.51 -6.77
CA ASN A 102 9.28 -2.41 -5.74
C ASN A 102 8.19 -3.33 -5.20
N ILE A 103 6.98 -2.83 -5.00
CA ILE A 103 5.84 -3.65 -4.59
C ILE A 103 5.49 -4.67 -5.66
N ILE A 104 5.47 -4.28 -6.92
CA ILE A 104 5.21 -5.21 -8.03
C ILE A 104 6.26 -6.32 -8.05
N ASP A 105 7.53 -5.98 -7.88
CA ASP A 105 8.59 -6.97 -7.82
C ASP A 105 8.35 -8.00 -6.72
N LYS A 106 7.95 -7.53 -5.53
CA LYS A 106 7.65 -8.42 -4.40
C LYS A 106 6.42 -9.29 -4.69
N VAL A 107 5.39 -8.73 -5.30
CA VAL A 107 4.19 -9.48 -5.68
C VAL A 107 4.55 -10.60 -6.66
N LEU A 108 5.39 -10.32 -7.65
CA LEU A 108 5.82 -11.32 -8.62
C LEU A 108 6.70 -12.41 -7.98
N GLU A 109 7.62 -12.01 -7.10
CA GLU A 109 8.50 -12.94 -6.40
C GLU A 109 7.72 -13.92 -5.51
N THR A 110 6.67 -13.43 -4.88
CA THR A 110 5.89 -14.20 -3.90
C THR A 110 4.62 -14.82 -4.47
N LYS A 111 4.32 -14.55 -5.73
CA LYS A 111 3.08 -14.98 -6.40
C LYS A 111 1.83 -14.53 -5.65
N SER A 112 1.90 -13.34 -5.06
CA SER A 112 0.78 -12.70 -4.39
C SER A 112 -0.13 -12.02 -5.40
N LYS A 113 -1.31 -11.59 -4.94
CA LYS A 113 -2.23 -10.81 -5.78
C LYS A 113 -2.11 -9.35 -5.40
N LEU A 114 -2.11 -8.47 -6.39
CA LEU A 114 -1.98 -7.04 -6.17
C LEU A 114 -3.30 -6.33 -6.45
N ILE A 115 -3.70 -5.50 -5.49
CA ILE A 115 -4.77 -4.52 -5.67
C ILE A 115 -4.10 -3.15 -5.63
N TYR A 116 -4.05 -2.49 -6.77
CA TYR A 116 -3.44 -1.18 -6.90
C TYR A 116 -4.51 -0.11 -6.78
N ILE A 117 -4.34 0.78 -5.81
CA ILE A 117 -5.27 1.89 -5.61
C ILE A 117 -4.82 3.04 -6.50
N SER A 118 -5.58 3.28 -7.54
CA SER A 118 -5.35 4.40 -8.43
C SER A 118 -6.20 5.61 -8.01
N SER A 119 -5.78 6.78 -8.43
CA SER A 119 -6.46 8.04 -8.16
C SER A 119 -6.87 8.69 -9.48
N VAL A 120 -7.87 9.56 -9.43
CA VAL A 120 -8.23 10.39 -10.59
C VAL A 120 -7.06 11.26 -11.05
N HIS A 121 -6.11 11.53 -10.17
CA HIS A 121 -4.88 12.26 -10.49
C HIS A 121 -3.93 11.46 -11.38
N ALA A 122 -4.13 10.16 -11.50
CA ALA A 122 -3.34 9.32 -12.41
C ALA A 122 -3.80 9.46 -13.86
N ILE A 123 -4.99 10.03 -14.07
CA ILE A 123 -5.56 10.23 -15.40
C ILE A 123 -5.21 11.64 -15.86
N THR A 124 -4.59 11.74 -17.05
CA THR A 124 -4.23 13.05 -17.61
C THR A 124 -5.49 13.86 -17.88
N GLU A 125 -5.53 15.08 -17.36
CA GLU A 125 -6.64 15.99 -17.60
C GLU A 125 -6.68 16.36 -19.09
N LYS A 126 -7.87 16.28 -19.68
CA LYS A 126 -8.04 16.66 -21.06
C LYS A 126 -8.20 18.17 -21.19
N LEU A 127 -7.46 18.75 -22.13
CA LEU A 127 -7.42 20.19 -22.32
C LEU A 127 -8.80 20.80 -22.66
N ASN A 128 -9.69 20.03 -23.23
CA ASN A 128 -11.01 20.49 -23.66
C ASN A 128 -12.09 20.22 -22.63
N HIS A 129 -11.73 19.88 -21.42
CA HIS A 129 -12.67 19.49 -20.36
C HIS A 129 -13.63 18.38 -20.78
N GLU A 130 -13.18 17.49 -21.65
CA GLU A 130 -13.97 16.32 -22.03
C GLU A 130 -14.16 15.39 -20.85
N LEU A 131 -15.29 14.67 -20.86
CA LEU A 131 -15.55 13.68 -19.82
C LEU A 131 -14.50 12.57 -19.87
N ILE A 132 -13.97 12.24 -18.69
CA ILE A 132 -13.07 11.12 -18.52
C ILE A 132 -13.95 9.87 -18.34
N THR A 133 -13.86 8.97 -19.29
CA THR A 133 -14.64 7.72 -19.26
C THR A 133 -13.77 6.52 -19.09
#